data_696b3313e4c1352ab85e73572f5e115d
#
_entry.id   696b3313e4c1352ab85e73572f5e115d
#
_cell.length_a   1.000
_cell.length_b   1.000
_cell.length_c   1.000
_cell.angle_alpha   90.00
_cell.angle_beta   90.00
_cell.angle_gamma   90.00
#
_symmetry.space_group_name_H-M   'P 1'
#
loop_
_entity.id
_entity.type
_entity.pdbx_description
1 polymer ?
#
loop_
_entity_poly.entity_id
_entity_poly.type
_entity_poly.pdbx_seq_one_letter_code
_entity_poly.pdbx_strand_id
1 'polypeptide(L)'
;MEEKQERYVDTITDDKNDWYAIRLYTTKQEEVAQFFTEKGIETFIPKQYVAEEDKQGRVHQKLKPVVRNLLFVKKTMEDADFKRLVYESNFKMSVLTKVEDNSKYSLIPHDQMYEFRLMCNPDVHIRKFISAEEARLKEGDVVLVKFGPLKGMTGRLVRSSKKYYLLKEIPGIGVMLKVSRWCCVPQ
;
A
#
# COMPACT_ATOMS: atom_id res chain seq x y z
N MET A 1 -14.44 29.35 -11.41
CA MET A 1 -14.77 27.99 -10.92
C MET A 1 -13.52 27.45 -10.27
N GLU A 2 -13.54 27.32 -8.93
CA GLU A 2 -12.46 26.66 -8.22
C GLU A 2 -12.47 25.18 -8.62
N GLU A 3 -11.45 24.72 -9.34
CA GLU A 3 -11.25 23.30 -9.59
C GLU A 3 -11.05 22.62 -8.23
N LYS A 4 -11.94 21.73 -7.87
CA LYS A 4 -11.83 20.92 -6.66
C LYS A 4 -10.54 20.13 -6.74
N GLN A 5 -9.56 20.50 -5.93
CA GLN A 5 -8.38 19.69 -5.69
C GLN A 5 -8.84 18.30 -5.24
N GLU A 6 -8.44 17.27 -5.96
CA GLU A 6 -8.76 15.89 -5.60
C GLU A 6 -8.16 15.59 -4.22
N ARG A 7 -9.02 15.27 -3.24
CA ARG A 7 -8.58 14.95 -1.88
C ARG A 7 -8.42 13.44 -1.74
N TYR A 8 -7.38 13.05 -1.05
CA TYR A 8 -7.22 11.66 -0.66
C TYR A 8 -8.30 11.28 0.36
N VAL A 9 -9.02 10.22 0.08
CA VAL A 9 -9.98 9.61 1.00
C VAL A 9 -9.71 8.12 1.06
N ASP A 10 -9.52 7.60 2.24
CA ASP A 10 -9.38 6.16 2.50
C ASP A 10 -10.18 5.80 3.76
N THR A 11 -11.22 5.01 3.59
CA THR A 11 -12.04 4.51 4.69
C THR A 11 -11.62 3.08 5.01
N ILE A 12 -10.96 2.89 6.13
CA ILE A 12 -10.44 1.58 6.55
C ILE A 12 -11.47 0.90 7.44
N THR A 13 -11.99 -0.23 7.01
CA THR A 13 -12.93 -1.06 7.77
C THR A 13 -12.16 -2.03 8.66
N ASP A 14 -12.46 -2.05 9.97
CA ASP A 14 -11.86 -2.98 10.95
C ASP A 14 -12.69 -4.28 11.02
N ASP A 15 -12.64 -5.07 9.95
CA ASP A 15 -13.36 -6.35 9.81
C ASP A 15 -12.47 -7.58 10.00
N LYS A 16 -11.20 -7.37 10.34
CA LYS A 16 -10.17 -8.40 10.56
C LYS A 16 -9.87 -9.30 9.36
N ASN A 17 -10.34 -8.94 8.16
CA ASN A 17 -10.06 -9.70 6.95
C ASN A 17 -8.63 -9.45 6.45
N ASP A 18 -7.96 -10.52 6.05
CA ASP A 18 -6.67 -10.47 5.36
C ASP A 18 -6.81 -9.89 3.95
N TRP A 19 -5.67 -9.65 3.30
CA TRP A 19 -5.62 -9.08 1.98
C TRP A 19 -4.71 -9.86 1.05
N TYR A 20 -5.05 -9.88 -0.23
CA TYR A 20 -4.18 -10.33 -1.31
C TYR A 20 -3.42 -9.15 -1.91
N ALA A 21 -2.18 -9.40 -2.32
CA ALA A 21 -1.46 -8.52 -3.24
C ALA A 21 -1.51 -9.11 -4.65
N ILE A 22 -1.93 -8.31 -5.63
CA ILE A 22 -2.08 -8.74 -7.02
C ILE A 22 -1.12 -7.95 -7.90
N ARG A 23 -0.32 -8.66 -8.68
CA ARG A 23 0.49 -8.08 -9.74
C ARG A 23 -0.32 -8.03 -11.03
N LEU A 24 -0.36 -6.85 -11.65
CA LEU A 24 -1.06 -6.62 -12.89
C LEU A 24 -0.09 -6.64 -14.07
N TYR A 25 -0.50 -7.26 -15.17
CA TYR A 25 0.21 -7.26 -16.46
C TYR A 25 -0.56 -6.44 -17.50
N THR A 26 -1.29 -5.44 -17.02
CA THR A 26 -2.07 -4.48 -17.82
C THR A 26 -1.88 -3.08 -17.27
N THR A 27 -2.09 -2.06 -18.08
CA THR A 27 -2.09 -0.64 -17.67
C THR A 27 -3.42 -0.18 -17.08
N LYS A 28 -4.43 -1.06 -17.07
CA LYS A 28 -5.83 -0.79 -16.68
C LYS A 28 -6.07 -1.04 -15.18
N GLN A 29 -5.21 -0.53 -14.32
CA GLN A 29 -5.27 -0.78 -12.88
C GLN A 29 -6.61 -0.37 -12.25
N GLU A 30 -7.15 0.79 -12.62
CA GLU A 30 -8.43 1.27 -12.10
C GLU A 30 -9.61 0.41 -12.61
N GLU A 31 -9.58 -0.06 -13.85
CA GLU A 31 -10.61 -0.97 -14.39
C GLU A 31 -10.61 -2.31 -13.64
N VAL A 32 -9.41 -2.83 -13.30
CA VAL A 32 -9.28 -4.05 -12.49
C VAL A 32 -9.81 -3.82 -11.08
N ALA A 33 -9.51 -2.68 -10.45
CA ALA A 33 -10.04 -2.34 -9.14
C ALA A 33 -11.56 -2.24 -9.17
N GLN A 34 -12.13 -1.60 -10.20
CA GLN A 34 -13.57 -1.49 -10.38
C GLN A 34 -14.23 -2.87 -10.52
N PHE A 35 -13.64 -3.79 -11.28
CA PHE A 35 -14.14 -5.16 -11.42
C PHE A 35 -14.36 -5.85 -10.07
N PHE A 36 -13.42 -5.71 -9.12
CA PHE A 36 -13.57 -6.26 -7.77
C PHE A 36 -14.61 -5.49 -6.95
N THR A 37 -14.62 -4.16 -7.06
CA THR A 37 -15.58 -3.31 -6.33
C THR A 37 -17.03 -3.60 -6.75
N GLU A 38 -17.29 -3.83 -8.02
CA GLU A 38 -18.62 -4.23 -8.54
C GLU A 38 -19.10 -5.58 -7.98
N LYS A 39 -18.18 -6.42 -7.53
CA LYS A 39 -18.46 -7.68 -6.83
C LYS A 39 -18.53 -7.54 -5.30
N GLY A 40 -18.52 -6.31 -4.78
CA GLY A 40 -18.56 -6.02 -3.36
C GLY A 40 -17.24 -6.29 -2.63
N ILE A 41 -16.13 -6.43 -3.35
CA ILE A 41 -14.80 -6.70 -2.77
C ILE A 41 -14.01 -5.40 -2.70
N GLU A 42 -13.59 -5.01 -1.49
CA GLU A 42 -12.80 -3.81 -1.26
C GLU A 42 -11.41 -3.94 -1.89
N THR A 43 -10.94 -2.86 -2.53
CA THR A 43 -9.62 -2.77 -3.13
C THR A 43 -8.86 -1.57 -2.59
N PHE A 44 -7.52 -1.62 -2.67
CA PHE A 44 -6.67 -0.51 -2.29
C PHE A 44 -5.52 -0.34 -3.29
N ILE A 45 -5.30 0.90 -3.72
CA ILE A 45 -4.19 1.33 -4.57
C ILE A 45 -3.45 2.44 -3.84
N PRO A 46 -2.16 2.25 -3.45
CA PRO A 46 -1.37 3.33 -2.87
C PRO A 46 -1.24 4.49 -3.86
N LYS A 47 -1.64 5.69 -3.46
CA LYS A 47 -1.60 6.90 -4.29
C LYS A 47 -0.73 7.98 -3.65
N GLN A 48 -0.22 8.87 -4.47
CA GLN A 48 0.51 10.07 -4.05
C GLN A 48 0.13 11.26 -4.91
N TYR A 49 0.28 12.46 -4.36
CA TYR A 49 0.14 13.68 -5.14
C TYR A 49 1.31 13.84 -6.11
N VAL A 50 0.99 14.12 -7.35
CA VAL A 50 1.95 14.45 -8.42
C VAL A 50 1.54 15.78 -9.01
N ALA A 51 2.51 16.70 -9.11
CA ALA A 51 2.29 17.99 -9.78
C ALA A 51 2.18 17.75 -11.29
N GLU A 52 1.11 18.22 -11.89
CA GLU A 52 0.90 18.22 -13.34
C GLU A 52 0.62 19.65 -13.82
N GLU A 53 1.23 20.02 -14.92
CA GLU A 53 0.97 21.28 -15.60
C GLU A 53 -0.15 21.10 -16.63
N ASP A 54 -1.17 21.96 -16.60
CA ASP A 54 -2.23 21.97 -17.59
C ASP A 54 -1.78 22.65 -18.89
N LYS A 55 -2.64 22.63 -19.91
CA LYS A 55 -2.37 23.27 -21.21
C LYS A 55 -2.20 24.81 -21.14
N GLN A 56 -2.53 25.39 -19.99
CA GLN A 56 -2.44 26.83 -19.72
C GLN A 56 -1.25 27.18 -18.81
N GLY A 57 -0.36 26.21 -18.51
CA GLY A 57 0.81 26.41 -17.66
C GLY A 57 0.52 26.45 -16.15
N ARG A 58 -0.68 26.06 -15.71
CA ARG A 58 -1.04 26.03 -14.29
C ARG A 58 -0.71 24.67 -13.69
N VAL A 59 -0.09 24.67 -12.51
CA VAL A 59 0.30 23.45 -11.80
C VAL A 59 -0.82 22.99 -10.88
N HIS A 60 -1.27 21.77 -11.06
CA HIS A 60 -2.30 21.11 -10.26
C HIS A 60 -1.73 19.87 -9.57
N GLN A 61 -2.23 19.56 -8.37
CA GLN A 61 -1.89 18.33 -7.67
C GLN A 61 -2.94 17.25 -7.97
N LYS A 62 -2.50 16.15 -8.60
CA LYS A 62 -3.36 14.99 -8.88
C LYS A 62 -2.91 13.76 -8.10
N LEU A 63 -3.87 12.99 -7.62
CA LEU A 63 -3.61 11.68 -7.01
C LEU A 63 -3.32 10.65 -8.09
N LYS A 64 -2.11 10.08 -8.05
CA LYS A 64 -1.70 9.02 -8.99
C LYS A 64 -1.22 7.79 -8.23
N PRO A 65 -1.45 6.59 -8.78
CA PRO A 65 -0.87 5.36 -8.23
C PRO A 65 0.64 5.47 -8.09
N VAL A 66 1.15 5.04 -6.94
CA VAL A 66 2.61 4.95 -6.68
C VAL A 66 3.25 3.90 -7.57
N VAL A 67 2.57 2.75 -7.72
CA VAL A 67 2.97 1.62 -8.55
C VAL A 67 1.78 1.21 -9.42
N ARG A 68 1.94 1.22 -10.74
CA ARG A 68 0.84 0.98 -11.68
C ARG A 68 0.46 -0.49 -11.86
N ASN A 69 1.28 -1.41 -11.39
CA ASN A 69 1.09 -2.83 -11.58
C ASN A 69 0.85 -3.60 -10.27
N LEU A 70 0.39 -2.92 -9.23
CA LEU A 70 0.11 -3.51 -7.92
C LEU A 70 -1.28 -3.07 -7.43
N LEU A 71 -2.09 -4.05 -7.03
CA LEU A 71 -3.43 -3.84 -6.48
C LEU A 71 -3.57 -4.70 -5.24
N PHE A 72 -4.14 -4.15 -4.17
CA PHE A 72 -4.51 -4.92 -2.98
C PHE A 72 -6.01 -5.19 -3.00
N VAL A 73 -6.39 -6.42 -2.67
CA VAL A 73 -7.79 -6.88 -2.71
C VAL A 73 -8.09 -7.60 -1.39
N LYS A 74 -9.17 -7.19 -0.73
CA LYS A 74 -9.59 -7.79 0.53
C LYS A 74 -10.00 -9.25 0.34
N LYS A 75 -9.58 -10.12 1.25
CA LYS A 75 -9.97 -11.53 1.26
C LYS A 75 -11.38 -11.66 1.86
N THR A 76 -12.36 -11.92 1.02
CA THR A 76 -13.77 -12.11 1.41
C THR A 76 -14.29 -13.50 1.10
N MET A 77 -13.45 -14.37 0.53
CA MET A 77 -13.80 -15.72 0.12
C MET A 77 -12.61 -16.68 0.25
N GLU A 78 -12.86 -17.96 0.06
CA GLU A 78 -11.81 -18.98 0.04
C GLU A 78 -10.87 -18.82 -1.16
N ASP A 79 -9.60 -19.23 -1.01
CA ASP A 79 -8.56 -19.07 -2.03
C ASP A 79 -8.90 -19.72 -3.36
N ALA A 80 -9.64 -20.85 -3.33
CA ALA A 80 -10.07 -21.55 -4.56
C ALA A 80 -11.09 -20.73 -5.35
N ASP A 81 -12.05 -20.11 -4.66
CA ASP A 81 -13.08 -19.25 -5.29
C ASP A 81 -12.46 -17.95 -5.78
N PHE A 82 -11.55 -17.37 -5.02
CA PHE A 82 -10.80 -16.20 -5.45
C PHE A 82 -9.96 -16.48 -6.71
N LYS A 83 -9.29 -17.63 -6.77
CA LYS A 83 -8.54 -18.07 -7.95
C LYS A 83 -9.45 -18.18 -9.18
N ARG A 84 -10.66 -18.75 -9.02
CA ARG A 84 -11.65 -18.83 -10.09
C ARG A 84 -12.07 -17.44 -10.56
N LEU A 85 -12.39 -16.54 -9.62
CA LEU A 85 -12.77 -15.16 -9.90
C LEU A 85 -11.68 -14.40 -10.69
N VAL A 86 -10.42 -14.54 -10.29
CA VAL A 86 -9.27 -13.96 -11.01
C VAL A 86 -9.18 -14.51 -12.43
N TYR A 87 -9.34 -15.81 -12.61
CA TYR A 87 -9.30 -16.46 -13.93
C TYR A 87 -10.44 -15.98 -14.85
N GLU A 88 -11.64 -15.82 -14.32
CA GLU A 88 -12.83 -15.37 -15.06
C GLU A 88 -12.85 -13.88 -15.39
N SER A 89 -11.97 -13.09 -14.77
CA SER A 89 -11.95 -11.62 -14.91
C SER A 89 -11.53 -11.11 -16.29
N ASN A 90 -10.92 -11.96 -17.14
CA ASN A 90 -10.31 -11.59 -18.42
C ASN A 90 -9.14 -10.56 -18.33
N PHE A 91 -8.72 -10.18 -17.14
CA PHE A 91 -7.54 -9.33 -16.95
C PHE A 91 -6.29 -10.17 -16.74
N LYS A 92 -5.17 -9.73 -17.33
CA LYS A 92 -3.87 -10.36 -17.09
C LYS A 92 -3.33 -9.92 -15.73
N MET A 93 -3.45 -10.78 -14.74
CA MET A 93 -2.97 -10.55 -13.39
C MET A 93 -2.57 -11.85 -12.69
N SER A 94 -1.77 -11.74 -11.62
CA SER A 94 -1.43 -12.86 -10.75
C SER A 94 -1.46 -12.43 -9.28
N VAL A 95 -1.97 -13.29 -8.42
CA VAL A 95 -1.88 -13.12 -6.97
C VAL A 95 -0.47 -13.45 -6.53
N LEU A 96 0.14 -12.62 -5.68
CA LEU A 96 1.48 -12.89 -5.16
C LEU A 96 1.45 -14.10 -4.23
N THR A 97 2.43 -14.98 -4.41
CA THR A 97 2.61 -16.21 -3.64
C THR A 97 3.77 -16.08 -2.65
N LYS A 98 3.84 -16.98 -1.68
CA LYS A 98 4.98 -17.07 -0.76
C LYS A 98 6.23 -17.48 -1.52
N VAL A 99 7.38 -16.92 -1.14
CA VAL A 99 8.67 -17.25 -1.77
C VAL A 99 9.06 -18.70 -1.55
N GLU A 100 8.73 -19.24 -0.35
CA GLU A 100 9.06 -20.60 0.05
C GLU A 100 8.09 -21.65 -0.53
N ASP A 101 6.87 -21.23 -0.90
CA ASP A 101 5.82 -22.12 -1.38
C ASP A 101 4.90 -21.39 -2.37
N ASN A 102 5.22 -21.50 -3.65
CA ASN A 102 4.46 -20.85 -4.73
C ASN A 102 3.01 -21.39 -4.87
N SER A 103 2.64 -22.45 -4.16
CA SER A 103 1.26 -22.95 -4.16
C SER A 103 0.35 -22.16 -3.21
N LYS A 104 0.93 -21.36 -2.30
CA LYS A 104 0.20 -20.58 -1.30
C LYS A 104 0.30 -19.10 -1.55
N TYR A 105 -0.81 -18.38 -1.41
CA TYR A 105 -0.82 -16.93 -1.52
C TYR A 105 -0.09 -16.27 -0.35
N SER A 106 0.58 -15.17 -0.65
CA SER A 106 1.23 -14.32 0.35
C SER A 106 0.18 -13.36 0.92
N LEU A 107 -0.60 -13.83 1.89
CA LEU A 107 -1.63 -13.03 2.55
C LEU A 107 -0.99 -11.94 3.41
N ILE A 108 -1.65 -10.79 3.42
CA ILE A 108 -1.31 -9.65 4.27
C ILE A 108 -2.33 -9.64 5.42
N PRO A 109 -1.89 -9.87 6.68
CA PRO A 109 -2.76 -9.77 7.82
C PRO A 109 -3.45 -8.40 7.91
N HIS A 110 -4.70 -8.38 8.38
CA HIS A 110 -5.49 -7.16 8.53
C HIS A 110 -4.72 -6.02 9.19
N ASP A 111 -4.10 -6.29 10.35
CA ASP A 111 -3.40 -5.26 11.13
C ASP A 111 -2.21 -4.68 10.36
N GLN A 112 -1.48 -5.51 9.59
CA GLN A 112 -0.40 -5.02 8.73
C GLN A 112 -0.92 -4.15 7.59
N MET A 113 -2.02 -4.54 6.96
CA MET A 113 -2.62 -3.75 5.89
C MET A 113 -3.23 -2.46 6.43
N TYR A 114 -3.84 -2.49 7.61
CA TYR A 114 -4.35 -1.31 8.30
C TYR A 114 -3.26 -0.27 8.52
N GLU A 115 -2.14 -0.66 9.17
CA GLU A 115 -1.01 0.24 9.40
C GLU A 115 -0.39 0.74 8.09
N PHE A 116 -0.25 -0.15 7.09
CA PHE A 116 0.28 0.23 5.78
C PHE A 116 -0.58 1.30 5.11
N ARG A 117 -1.91 1.15 5.12
CA ARG A 117 -2.86 2.13 4.55
C ARG A 117 -2.75 3.48 5.26
N LEU A 118 -2.66 3.50 6.59
CA LEU A 118 -2.43 4.74 7.35
C LEU A 118 -1.11 5.42 6.92
N MET A 119 -0.05 4.65 6.72
CA MET A 119 1.24 5.17 6.25
C MET A 119 1.19 5.66 4.79
N CYS A 120 0.26 5.18 3.99
CA CYS A 120 0.08 5.61 2.59
C CYS A 120 -0.65 6.94 2.44
N ASN A 121 -1.30 7.47 3.50
CA ASN A 121 -2.01 8.74 3.42
C ASN A 121 -1.09 9.88 2.98
N PRO A 122 -1.32 10.51 1.81
CA PRO A 122 -0.46 11.55 1.26
C PRO A 122 -0.45 12.85 2.06
N ASP A 123 -1.42 13.07 2.91
CA ASP A 123 -1.53 14.27 3.74
C ASP A 123 -0.70 14.18 5.04
N VAL A 124 -0.18 12.98 5.36
CA VAL A 124 0.57 12.72 6.60
C VAL A 124 2.05 12.49 6.29
N HIS A 125 2.94 13.40 6.70
CA HIS A 125 4.40 13.29 6.74
C HIS A 125 5.18 12.99 5.44
N ILE A 126 6.49 13.25 5.51
CA ILE A 126 7.46 12.89 4.47
C ILE A 126 7.57 11.37 4.43
N ARG A 127 7.16 10.78 3.31
CA ARG A 127 7.25 9.35 3.07
C ARG A 127 8.00 9.05 1.78
N LYS A 128 8.47 7.82 1.69
CA LYS A 128 9.09 7.24 0.50
C LYS A 128 8.50 5.85 0.28
N PHE A 129 8.16 5.55 -0.95
CA PHE A 129 7.85 4.19 -1.37
C PHE A 129 9.10 3.55 -1.96
N ILE A 130 9.30 2.28 -1.67
CA ILE A 130 10.42 1.48 -2.16
C ILE A 130 9.91 0.11 -2.63
N SER A 131 10.68 -0.57 -3.47
CA SER A 131 10.34 -1.93 -3.87
C SER A 131 10.41 -2.91 -2.69
N ALA A 132 9.73 -4.05 -2.81
CA ALA A 132 9.80 -5.10 -1.80
C ALA A 132 11.25 -5.62 -1.64
N GLU A 133 12.00 -5.73 -2.74
CA GLU A 133 13.40 -6.14 -2.74
C GLU A 133 14.28 -5.15 -1.96
N GLU A 134 14.13 -3.85 -2.23
CA GLU A 134 14.85 -2.80 -1.51
C GLU A 134 14.47 -2.79 -0.01
N ALA A 135 13.18 -3.00 0.30
CA ALA A 135 12.71 -3.06 1.68
C ALA A 135 13.36 -4.20 2.47
N ARG A 136 13.49 -5.39 1.88
CA ARG A 136 14.13 -6.56 2.52
C ARG A 136 15.60 -6.34 2.83
N LEU A 137 16.31 -5.60 1.97
CA LEU A 137 17.74 -5.31 2.15
C LEU A 137 18.04 -4.26 3.22
N LYS A 138 17.01 -3.52 3.69
CA LYS A 138 17.20 -2.52 4.74
C LYS A 138 17.19 -3.17 6.12
N GLU A 139 18.34 -3.13 6.78
CA GLU A 139 18.49 -3.58 8.16
C GLU A 139 17.91 -2.55 9.14
N GLY A 140 17.39 -3.03 10.26
CA GLY A 140 16.85 -2.18 11.31
C GLY A 140 16.11 -2.98 12.38
N ASP A 141 16.06 -2.44 13.58
CA ASP A 141 15.36 -3.04 14.72
C ASP A 141 13.84 -2.88 14.55
N VAL A 142 13.09 -3.89 14.99
CA VAL A 142 11.63 -3.77 15.11
C VAL A 142 11.31 -2.87 16.29
N VAL A 143 10.51 -1.85 16.04
CA VAL A 143 10.16 -0.83 17.04
C VAL A 143 8.68 -0.55 17.07
N LEU A 144 8.24 -0.06 18.24
CA LEU A 144 6.93 0.52 18.45
C LEU A 144 7.08 2.05 18.61
N VAL A 145 6.26 2.81 17.90
CA VAL A 145 6.22 4.27 18.04
C VAL A 145 5.37 4.64 19.26
N LYS A 146 5.96 5.30 20.24
CA LYS A 146 5.29 5.70 21.51
C LYS A 146 4.63 7.06 21.47
N PHE A 147 5.12 7.98 20.62
CA PHE A 147 4.70 9.38 20.60
C PHE A 147 4.51 9.89 19.18
N GLY A 148 3.69 10.93 19.06
CA GLY A 148 3.44 11.62 17.79
C GLY A 148 2.31 11.00 16.96
N PRO A 149 2.15 11.47 15.72
CA PRO A 149 1.04 11.05 14.83
C PRO A 149 1.04 9.56 14.46
N LEU A 150 2.19 8.90 14.58
CA LEU A 150 2.36 7.46 14.28
C LEU A 150 2.31 6.61 15.56
N LYS A 151 1.85 7.16 16.68
CA LYS A 151 1.77 6.42 17.95
C LYS A 151 0.99 5.11 17.78
N GLY A 152 1.56 4.03 18.28
CA GLY A 152 0.98 2.68 18.22
C GLY A 152 1.39 1.89 16.98
N MET A 153 2.00 2.52 15.97
CA MET A 153 2.48 1.80 14.79
C MET A 153 3.77 1.03 15.07
N THR A 154 3.90 -0.10 14.39
CA THR A 154 5.08 -0.96 14.45
C THR A 154 5.79 -0.98 13.09
N GLY A 155 7.09 -1.24 13.09
CA GLY A 155 7.87 -1.38 11.88
C GLY A 155 9.36 -1.46 12.15
N ARG A 156 10.17 -1.56 11.11
CA ARG A 156 11.63 -1.50 11.24
C ARG A 156 12.12 -0.05 11.28
N LEU A 157 12.95 0.29 12.26
CA LEU A 157 13.61 1.59 12.32
C LEU A 157 14.85 1.55 11.44
N VAL A 158 14.79 2.18 10.28
CA VAL A 158 15.87 2.20 9.31
C VAL A 158 16.47 3.59 9.19
N ARG A 159 17.79 3.67 8.87
CA ARG A 159 18.48 4.93 8.64
C ARG A 159 18.74 5.12 7.14
N SER A 160 18.33 6.28 6.61
CA SER A 160 18.59 6.64 5.21
C SER A 160 18.92 8.14 5.14
N SER A 161 20.00 8.50 4.45
CA SER A 161 20.46 9.90 4.29
C SER A 161 20.51 10.68 5.61
N LYS A 162 21.12 10.09 6.64
CA LYS A 162 21.25 10.64 8.00
C LYS A 162 19.93 10.88 8.75
N LYS A 163 18.80 10.37 8.24
CA LYS A 163 17.45 10.48 8.85
C LYS A 163 16.94 9.09 9.20
N TYR A 164 16.05 9.04 10.20
CA TYR A 164 15.40 7.82 10.62
C TYR A 164 14.00 7.71 9.97
N TYR A 165 13.64 6.48 9.60
CA TYR A 165 12.36 6.15 9.01
C TYR A 165 11.80 4.90 9.67
N LEU A 166 10.49 4.89 9.88
CA LEU A 166 9.74 3.69 10.15
C LEU A 166 9.43 3.00 8.81
N LEU A 167 9.97 1.82 8.61
CA LEU A 167 9.73 0.99 7.41
C LEU A 167 8.67 -0.03 7.70
N LYS A 168 7.63 -0.05 6.89
CA LYS A 168 6.64 -1.11 6.79
C LYS A 168 6.76 -1.77 5.43
N GLU A 169 6.94 -3.08 5.42
CA GLU A 169 6.97 -3.90 4.22
C GLU A 169 5.76 -4.80 4.17
N ILE A 170 5.11 -4.85 3.02
CA ILE A 170 4.07 -5.83 2.71
C ILE A 170 4.38 -6.46 1.33
N PRO A 171 3.80 -7.61 0.98
CA PRO A 171 3.99 -8.19 -0.35
C PRO A 171 3.81 -7.18 -1.48
N GLY A 172 4.86 -7.02 -2.28
CA GLY A 172 4.90 -6.15 -3.44
C GLY A 172 5.48 -4.75 -3.24
N ILE A 173 5.49 -4.19 -2.01
CA ILE A 173 5.94 -2.81 -1.77
C ILE A 173 6.36 -2.57 -0.33
N GLY A 174 7.25 -1.60 -0.13
CA GLY A 174 7.56 -1.02 1.17
C GLY A 174 7.24 0.48 1.24
N VAL A 175 6.87 0.96 2.41
CA VAL A 175 6.69 2.39 2.70
C VAL A 175 7.57 2.80 3.89
N MET A 176 8.25 3.93 3.76
CA MET A 176 9.09 4.51 4.81
C MET A 176 8.52 5.87 5.20
N LEU A 177 8.18 6.05 6.47
CA LEU A 177 7.81 7.36 7.02
C LEU A 177 8.95 7.92 7.87
N LYS A 178 9.27 9.20 7.66
CA LYS A 178 10.25 9.89 8.51
C LYS A 178 9.76 9.96 9.95
N VAL A 179 10.60 9.49 10.88
CA VAL A 179 10.32 9.49 12.33
C VAL A 179 11.52 10.06 13.11
N SER A 180 11.24 10.49 14.33
CA SER A 180 12.31 10.80 15.30
C SER A 180 12.65 9.55 16.10
N ARG A 181 13.94 9.22 16.19
CA ARG A 181 14.39 8.01 16.91
C ARG A 181 13.90 7.95 18.35
N TRP A 182 13.85 9.07 19.05
CA TRP A 182 13.41 9.13 20.44
C TRP A 182 11.92 8.76 20.66
N CYS A 183 11.10 8.79 19.57
CA CYS A 183 9.72 8.34 19.62
C CYS A 183 9.59 6.82 19.57
N CYS A 184 10.66 6.09 19.24
CA CYS A 184 10.66 4.66 18.95
C CYS A 184 11.30 3.88 20.10
N VAL A 185 10.66 2.79 20.51
CA VAL A 185 11.18 1.83 21.48
C VAL A 185 11.28 0.46 20.84
N PRO A 186 12.36 -0.32 21.10
CA PRO A 186 12.44 -1.70 20.64
C PRO A 186 11.24 -2.53 21.12
N GLN A 187 10.84 -3.48 20.28
CA GLN A 187 9.85 -4.51 20.63
C GLN A 187 10.53 -5.80 21.02
#